data_1a8646da8e2d6bdaaadd9d92caa5c349
#
_entry.id   1a8646da8e2d6bdaaadd9d92caa5c349
#
_cell.length_a   1.000
_cell.length_b   1.000
_cell.length_c   1.000
_cell.angle_alpha   90.00
_cell.angle_beta   90.00
_cell.angle_gamma   90.00
#
_symmetry.space_group_name_H-M   'P 1'
#
loop_
_entity.id
_entity.type
_entity.pdbx_description
1 polymer ?
#
loop_
_entity_poly.entity_id
_entity_poly.type
_entity_poly.pdbx_seq_one_letter_code
_entity_poly.pdbx_strand_id
1 'polypeptide(L)'
;VVLIGFSGGGAVAALVAARRSDVAGVVTIAGNLDHKWVNSHHGVTQLSGSLNPINIATRLSTTPQIHFVGKKDKVIPSQVATRFIKRGSADLCAEKILVDATHLKGWVERWRLLLDRWLTSPLKCLAVS
;
A
#
# COMPACT_ATOMS: atom_id res chain seq x y z
N VAL A 1 9.94 -13.12 -3.35
CA VAL A 1 8.70 -12.77 -4.09
C VAL A 1 8.35 -11.32 -3.89
N VAL A 2 7.64 -10.74 -4.84
CA VAL A 2 7.02 -9.41 -4.74
C VAL A 2 5.51 -9.62 -4.70
N LEU A 3 4.86 -9.02 -3.71
CA LEU A 3 3.41 -9.13 -3.55
C LEU A 3 2.76 -7.84 -4.07
N ILE A 4 1.79 -8.02 -4.95
CA ILE A 4 1.06 -6.90 -5.59
C ILE A 4 -0.42 -7.07 -5.30
N GLY A 5 -1.07 -6.02 -4.80
CA GLY A 5 -2.50 -6.09 -4.49
C GLY A 5 -3.24 -4.80 -4.79
N PHE A 6 -4.48 -4.94 -5.25
CA PHE A 6 -5.40 -3.85 -5.53
C PHE A 6 -6.49 -3.79 -4.46
N SER A 7 -6.77 -2.60 -3.93
CA SER A 7 -7.83 -2.35 -2.96
C SER A 7 -7.74 -3.29 -1.75
N GLY A 8 -8.73 -4.13 -1.49
CA GLY A 8 -8.67 -5.16 -0.44
C GLY A 8 -7.53 -6.15 -0.64
N GLY A 9 -7.14 -6.43 -1.88
CA GLY A 9 -5.97 -7.24 -2.19
C GLY A 9 -4.67 -6.59 -1.74
N GLY A 10 -4.61 -5.26 -1.70
CA GLY A 10 -3.48 -4.53 -1.13
C GLY A 10 -3.35 -4.78 0.38
N ALA A 11 -4.48 -4.82 1.08
CA ALA A 11 -4.50 -5.18 2.49
C ALA A 11 -3.96 -6.60 2.71
N VAL A 12 -4.41 -7.55 1.89
CA VAL A 12 -3.93 -8.94 1.97
C VAL A 12 -2.44 -9.02 1.69
N ALA A 13 -1.96 -8.31 0.66
CA ALA A 13 -0.53 -8.29 0.32
C ALA A 13 0.31 -7.81 1.51
N ALA A 14 -0.09 -6.74 2.17
CA ALA A 14 0.62 -6.21 3.33
C ALA A 14 0.60 -7.19 4.51
N LEU A 15 -0.55 -7.79 4.80
CA LEU A 15 -0.69 -8.76 5.89
C LEU A 15 0.12 -10.02 5.66
N VAL A 16 0.16 -10.52 4.43
CA VAL A 16 0.97 -11.69 4.07
C VAL A 16 2.45 -11.36 4.17
N ALA A 17 2.86 -10.20 3.64
CA ALA A 17 4.26 -9.77 3.70
C ALA A 17 4.79 -9.69 5.13
N ALA A 18 3.95 -9.25 6.06
CA ALA A 18 4.32 -9.13 7.47
C ALA A 18 4.62 -10.48 8.13
N ARG A 19 4.18 -11.58 7.53
CA ARG A 19 4.33 -12.95 8.07
C ARG A 19 5.32 -13.80 7.29
N ARG A 20 5.92 -13.28 6.22
CA ARG A 20 6.87 -14.03 5.39
C ARG A 20 8.25 -13.37 5.46
N SER A 21 9.28 -14.18 5.35
CA SER A 21 10.66 -13.72 5.33
C SER A 21 11.25 -13.61 3.90
N ASP A 22 10.53 -14.09 2.91
CA ASP A 22 11.00 -14.16 1.51
C ASP A 22 10.38 -13.07 0.61
N VAL A 23 9.84 -12.00 1.18
CA VAL A 23 9.20 -10.93 0.43
C VAL A 23 10.23 -9.85 0.10
N ALA A 24 10.50 -9.69 -1.19
CA ALA A 24 11.43 -8.68 -1.71
C ALA A 24 10.78 -7.30 -1.82
N GLY A 25 9.46 -7.24 -1.84
CA GLY A 25 8.75 -5.97 -1.91
C GLY A 25 7.24 -6.12 -1.93
N VAL A 26 6.56 -5.01 -1.67
CA VAL A 26 5.10 -4.92 -1.67
C VAL A 26 4.69 -3.75 -2.56
N VAL A 27 3.75 -4.01 -3.46
CA VAL A 27 3.16 -2.98 -4.31
C VAL A 27 1.65 -2.99 -4.05
N THR A 28 1.09 -1.86 -3.66
CA THR A 28 -0.36 -1.74 -3.54
C THR A 28 -0.89 -0.72 -4.53
N ILE A 29 -2.08 -0.97 -5.02
CA ILE A 29 -2.81 -0.07 -5.91
C ILE A 29 -4.14 0.23 -5.25
N ALA A 30 -4.36 1.48 -4.86
CA ALA A 30 -5.56 1.89 -4.13
C ALA A 30 -5.80 0.99 -2.89
N GLY A 31 -4.73 0.65 -2.17
CA GLY A 31 -4.76 -0.33 -1.09
C GLY A 31 -5.53 0.12 0.13
N ASN A 32 -6.38 -0.77 0.65
CA ASN A 32 -7.10 -0.52 1.89
C ASN A 32 -6.22 -0.89 3.08
N LEU A 33 -5.26 -0.04 3.40
CA LEU A 33 -4.22 -0.30 4.38
C LEU A 33 -4.62 0.07 5.82
N ASP A 34 -5.77 0.70 5.99
CA ASP A 34 -6.33 1.06 7.29
C ASP A 34 -7.87 1.05 7.20
N HIS A 35 -8.44 -0.13 7.25
CA HIS A 35 -9.89 -0.24 7.04
C HIS A 35 -10.72 0.40 8.16
N LYS A 36 -10.19 0.51 9.37
CA LYS A 36 -10.89 1.24 10.44
C LYS A 36 -11.02 2.71 10.10
N TRP A 37 -9.93 3.33 9.65
CA TRP A 37 -9.94 4.72 9.24
C TRP A 37 -10.86 4.95 8.03
N VAL A 38 -10.76 4.06 7.01
CA VAL A 38 -11.58 4.14 5.81
C VAL A 38 -13.07 3.99 6.16
N ASN A 39 -13.42 3.00 6.98
CA ASN A 39 -14.81 2.80 7.38
C ASN A 39 -15.35 3.98 8.20
N SER A 40 -14.55 4.54 9.09
CA SER A 40 -14.93 5.73 9.86
C SER A 40 -15.12 6.94 8.95
N HIS A 41 -14.24 7.11 7.97
CA HIS A 41 -14.33 8.19 6.99
C HIS A 41 -15.62 8.13 6.17
N HIS A 42 -16.08 6.94 5.84
CA HIS A 42 -17.32 6.73 5.09
C HIS A 42 -18.55 6.54 5.97
N GLY A 43 -18.40 6.56 7.30
CA GLY A 43 -19.52 6.32 8.19
C GLY A 43 -20.07 4.91 8.15
N VAL A 44 -19.24 3.94 7.80
CA VAL A 44 -19.63 2.53 7.65
C VAL A 44 -19.26 1.76 8.91
N THR A 45 -20.09 0.77 9.26
CA THR A 45 -19.87 -0.09 10.43
C THR A 45 -18.55 -0.86 10.31
N GLN A 46 -17.80 -0.92 11.41
CA GLN A 46 -16.56 -1.67 11.47
C GLN A 46 -16.85 -3.18 11.46
N LEU A 47 -15.96 -3.94 10.77
CA LEU A 47 -15.99 -5.39 10.83
C LEU A 47 -15.15 -5.86 12.02
N SER A 48 -15.79 -6.50 12.98
CA SER A 48 -15.08 -7.05 14.14
C SER A 48 -14.27 -8.30 13.72
N GLY A 49 -13.08 -8.47 14.29
CA GLY A 49 -12.22 -9.61 14.02
C GLY A 49 -11.42 -9.54 12.73
N SER A 50 -11.64 -8.52 11.91
CA SER A 50 -10.88 -8.33 10.69
C SER A 50 -9.51 -7.73 10.99
N LEU A 51 -8.45 -8.32 10.40
CA LEU A 51 -7.08 -7.81 10.58
C LEU A 51 -6.91 -6.50 9.83
N ASN A 52 -6.40 -5.49 10.52
CA ASN A 52 -6.17 -4.18 9.92
C ASN A 52 -4.67 -4.01 9.61
N PRO A 53 -4.29 -3.83 8.33
CA PRO A 53 -2.89 -3.74 7.94
C PRO A 53 -2.07 -2.72 8.73
N ILE A 54 -2.64 -1.57 9.07
CA ILE A 54 -1.89 -0.54 9.79
C ILE A 54 -1.37 -1.04 11.16
N ASN A 55 -2.01 -2.04 11.74
CA ASN A 55 -1.59 -2.60 13.01
C ASN A 55 -0.30 -3.41 12.92
N ILE A 56 0.07 -3.85 11.69
CA ILE A 56 1.32 -4.59 11.46
C ILE A 56 2.32 -3.78 10.63
N ALA A 57 2.06 -2.51 10.43
CA ALA A 57 2.88 -1.68 9.54
C ALA A 57 4.36 -1.67 9.94
N THR A 58 4.66 -1.71 11.24
CA THR A 58 6.05 -1.74 11.75
C THR A 58 6.82 -2.96 11.29
N ARG A 59 6.16 -4.07 11.00
CA ARG A 59 6.83 -5.28 10.50
C ARG A 59 7.35 -5.10 9.08
N LEU A 60 6.88 -4.08 8.37
CA LEU A 60 7.30 -3.77 7.01
C LEU A 60 8.25 -2.57 6.95
N SER A 61 8.78 -2.12 8.07
CA SER A 61 9.63 -0.92 8.14
C SER A 61 10.88 -1.00 7.26
N THR A 62 11.40 -2.19 7.02
CA THR A 62 12.57 -2.42 6.18
C THR A 62 12.24 -3.17 4.88
N THR A 63 10.97 -3.36 4.57
CA THR A 63 10.54 -3.99 3.32
C THR A 63 10.30 -2.93 2.27
N PRO A 64 10.91 -3.04 1.08
CA PRO A 64 10.63 -2.11 -0.03
C PRO A 64 9.14 -2.10 -0.37
N GLN A 65 8.56 -0.90 -0.47
CA GLN A 65 7.13 -0.73 -0.72
C GLN A 65 6.88 0.40 -1.70
N ILE A 66 5.95 0.19 -2.62
CA ILE A 66 5.37 1.27 -3.42
C ILE A 66 3.85 1.21 -3.27
N HIS A 67 3.29 2.32 -2.90
CA HIS A 67 1.84 2.47 -2.76
C HIS A 67 1.33 3.47 -3.79
N PHE A 68 0.70 2.95 -4.84
CA PHE A 68 0.04 3.78 -5.85
C PHE A 68 -1.33 4.19 -5.35
N VAL A 69 -1.62 5.47 -5.35
CA VAL A 69 -2.90 6.01 -4.90
C VAL A 69 -3.51 6.90 -5.98
N GLY A 70 -4.82 6.81 -6.15
CA GLY A 70 -5.54 7.62 -7.12
C GLY A 70 -5.80 9.02 -6.57
N LYS A 71 -5.43 10.05 -7.32
CA LYS A 71 -5.70 11.44 -6.95
C LYS A 71 -7.21 11.70 -6.80
N LYS A 72 -8.02 10.98 -7.55
CA LYS A 72 -9.47 11.13 -7.60
C LYS A 72 -10.21 9.97 -6.92
N ASP A 73 -9.48 9.16 -6.14
CA ASP A 73 -10.06 8.03 -5.44
C ASP A 73 -10.86 8.52 -4.22
N LYS A 74 -12.18 8.32 -4.28
CA LYS A 74 -13.10 8.68 -3.20
C LYS A 74 -13.38 7.52 -2.25
N VAL A 75 -12.97 6.32 -2.61
CA VAL A 75 -13.15 5.11 -1.80
C VAL A 75 -12.01 4.96 -0.82
N ILE A 76 -10.78 5.00 -1.32
CA ILE A 76 -9.57 4.95 -0.50
C ILE A 76 -8.80 6.27 -0.67
N PRO A 77 -8.96 7.23 0.24
CA PRO A 77 -8.24 8.49 0.16
C PRO A 77 -6.73 8.32 0.26
N SER A 78 -5.98 9.22 -0.34
CA SER A 78 -4.52 9.14 -0.40
C SER A 78 -3.85 9.18 0.99
N GLN A 79 -4.53 9.74 2.00
CA GLN A 79 -4.04 9.79 3.37
C GLN A 79 -3.80 8.40 3.96
N VAL A 80 -4.51 7.39 3.48
CA VAL A 80 -4.38 6.02 4.00
C VAL A 80 -2.95 5.51 3.82
N ALA A 81 -2.37 5.68 2.62
CA ALA A 81 -0.99 5.28 2.36
C ALA A 81 0.01 6.07 3.22
N THR A 82 -0.20 7.38 3.35
CA THR A 82 0.67 8.23 4.18
C THR A 82 0.65 7.76 5.63
N ARG A 83 -0.53 7.49 6.17
CA ARG A 83 -0.67 7.00 7.55
C ARG A 83 0.01 5.65 7.75
N PHE A 84 -0.14 4.75 6.78
CA PHE A 84 0.46 3.43 6.83
C PHE A 84 1.99 3.51 6.85
N ILE A 85 2.57 4.31 5.96
CA ILE A 85 4.03 4.50 5.87
C ILE A 85 4.58 5.08 7.17
N LYS A 86 3.93 6.12 7.70
CA LYS A 86 4.36 6.77 8.94
C LYS A 86 4.23 5.84 10.15
N ARG A 87 3.12 5.14 10.26
CA ARG A 87 2.90 4.22 11.38
C ARG A 87 3.96 3.14 11.40
N GLY A 88 4.38 2.68 10.24
CA GLY A 88 5.39 1.64 10.11
C GLY A 88 6.82 2.11 10.22
N SER A 89 7.07 3.42 10.31
CA SER A 89 8.42 4.00 10.25
C SER A 89 9.17 3.55 8.99
N ALA A 90 8.44 3.46 7.88
CA ALA A 90 8.94 2.91 6.61
C ALA A 90 9.37 3.99 5.61
N ASP A 91 9.64 5.21 6.07
CA ASP A 91 9.92 6.35 5.19
C ASP A 91 11.15 6.13 4.29
N LEU A 92 12.13 5.35 4.75
CA LEU A 92 13.34 5.06 3.96
C LEU A 92 13.11 3.95 2.94
N CYS A 93 12.02 3.18 3.08
CA CYS A 93 11.78 1.98 2.28
C CYS A 93 10.50 2.05 1.46
N ALA A 94 9.64 3.02 1.71
CA ALA A 94 8.33 3.11 1.11
C ALA A 94 8.13 4.42 0.36
N GLU A 95 7.43 4.34 -0.77
CA GLU A 95 7.01 5.50 -1.56
C GLU A 95 5.50 5.49 -1.73
N LYS A 96 4.90 6.68 -1.67
CA LYS A 96 3.54 6.91 -2.11
C LYS A 96 3.58 7.65 -3.45
N ILE A 97 2.93 7.09 -4.47
CA ILE A 97 2.89 7.67 -5.80
C ILE A 97 1.45 8.01 -6.17
N LEU A 98 1.19 9.29 -6.40
CA LEU A 98 -0.12 9.77 -6.84
C LEU A 98 -0.28 9.53 -8.34
N VAL A 99 -1.40 8.93 -8.71
CA VAL A 99 -1.73 8.60 -10.11
C VAL A 99 -3.06 9.26 -10.46
N ASP A 100 -3.19 9.75 -11.69
CA ASP A 100 -4.43 10.33 -12.18
C ASP A 100 -5.44 9.22 -12.44
N ALA A 101 -6.07 8.75 -11.38
CA ALA A 101 -7.01 7.63 -11.39
C ALA A 101 -8.06 7.80 -10.29
N THR A 102 -9.24 7.20 -10.51
CA THR A 102 -10.24 6.99 -9.47
C THR A 102 -9.98 5.64 -8.80
N HIS A 103 -10.90 5.15 -7.97
CA HIS A 103 -10.71 3.84 -7.35
C HIS A 103 -10.69 2.70 -8.39
N LEU A 104 -11.54 2.77 -9.41
CA LEU A 104 -11.71 1.70 -10.38
C LEU A 104 -11.19 2.02 -11.79
N LYS A 105 -10.94 3.29 -12.11
CA LYS A 105 -10.62 3.72 -13.47
C LYS A 105 -9.25 4.38 -13.54
N GLY A 106 -8.54 4.12 -14.62
CA GLY A 106 -7.25 4.74 -14.91
C GLY A 106 -6.06 3.84 -14.60
N TRP A 107 -6.28 2.71 -13.96
CA TRP A 107 -5.20 1.81 -13.55
C TRP A 107 -4.70 0.92 -14.69
N VAL A 108 -5.61 0.30 -15.43
CA VAL A 108 -5.27 -0.64 -16.52
C VAL A 108 -4.44 0.06 -17.60
N GLU A 109 -4.85 1.27 -17.99
CA GLU A 109 -4.17 2.05 -19.02
C GLU A 109 -2.76 2.45 -18.62
N ARG A 110 -2.50 2.56 -17.32
CA ARG A 110 -1.21 3.01 -16.77
C ARG A 110 -0.37 1.89 -16.19
N TRP A 111 -0.89 0.68 -16.17
CA TRP A 111 -0.25 -0.43 -15.47
C TRP A 111 1.19 -0.66 -15.92
N ARG A 112 1.45 -0.61 -17.22
CA ARG A 112 2.80 -0.79 -17.75
C ARG A 112 3.78 0.25 -17.19
N LEU A 113 3.37 1.50 -17.11
CA LEU A 113 4.20 2.57 -16.54
C LEU A 113 4.42 2.38 -15.03
N LEU A 114 3.40 1.94 -14.33
CA LEU A 114 3.50 1.70 -12.89
C LEU A 114 4.44 0.53 -12.60
N LEU A 115 4.35 -0.53 -13.37
CA LEU A 115 5.24 -1.68 -13.24
C LEU A 115 6.68 -1.30 -13.54
N ASP A 116 6.91 -0.51 -14.60
CA ASP A 116 8.23 0.00 -14.93
C ASP A 116 8.81 0.83 -13.78
N ARG A 117 7.97 1.61 -13.12
CA ARG A 117 8.39 2.41 -11.96
C ARG A 117 8.95 1.51 -10.85
N TRP A 118 8.29 0.40 -10.55
CA TRP A 118 8.80 -0.56 -9.58
C TRP A 118 10.13 -1.17 -10.03
N LEU A 119 10.21 -1.60 -11.29
CA LEU A 119 11.37 -2.29 -11.83
C LEU A 119 12.60 -1.39 -11.93
N THR A 120 12.41 -0.08 -12.15
CA THR A 120 13.50 0.88 -12.34
C THR A 120 13.83 1.69 -11.10
N SER A 121 12.97 1.68 -10.10
CA SER A 121 13.19 2.48 -8.89
C SER A 121 14.26 1.83 -8.03
N PRO A 122 15.32 2.57 -7.65
CA PRO A 122 16.25 2.05 -6.66
C PRO A 122 15.47 1.86 -5.34
N LEU A 123 15.57 0.67 -4.78
CA LEU A 123 14.92 0.34 -3.53
C LEU A 123 15.72 0.97 -2.41
N LYS A 124 15.18 2.04 -1.84
CA LYS A 124 15.87 2.84 -0.82
C LYS A 124 16.36 2.00 0.36
N CYS A 125 15.59 0.99 0.74
CA CYS A 125 15.95 0.07 1.81
C CYS A 125 17.27 -0.63 1.62
N LEU A 126 17.62 -0.96 0.38
CA LEU A 126 18.85 -1.69 0.07
C LEU A 126 20.10 -0.82 0.28
N ALA A 127 19.95 0.49 0.30
CA ALA A 127 21.05 1.41 0.52
C ALA A 127 21.44 1.51 2.01
N VAL A 128 20.63 0.96 2.91
CA VAL A 128 20.80 1.07 4.36
C VAL A 128 21.39 -0.20 4.96
N SER A 129 21.48 -1.26 4.18
CA SER A 129 21.98 -2.56 4.66
C SER A 129 23.47 -2.55 4.98
#